data_e46b97b506a42fc42ab88554622ff4b4
#
_entry.id   e46b97b506a42fc42ab88554622ff4b4
#
_cell.length_a   1.000
_cell.length_b   1.000
_cell.length_c   1.000
_cell.angle_alpha   90.00
_cell.angle_beta   90.00
_cell.angle_gamma   90.00
#
_symmetry.space_group_name_H-M   'P 1'
#
loop_
_entity.id
_entity.type
_entity.pdbx_description
1 polymer ?
#
loop_
_entity_poly.entity_id
_entity_poly.type
_entity_poly.pdbx_seq_one_letter_code
_entity_poly.pdbx_strand_id
1 'polypeptide(L)'
;MSKKAIWALAVVAGLVLAAPVAVRAQGDYLDEYIVKVKPEKIADFTAIAKRIANANRRFNGDRWIAMETMYGEGNTYAFVSTRQDYADVDKANDLFMTALNKAYGKEAADKILQDWNNCIESSRTELRRRRWDLSRKAPADEAAYVKLVGETRVLRTTAVHVRSGHIADFEALLKEVKEAAEKSANTQTVMVSQVVEGTKGTTFYITSLRSSLAGFDKNPSARDILGEEGYKNYLKANAEFVSGAESTIFHFSPELSNPPEEVAKVAADFWQPKAITASAKPKAAAAKAAEVKPTAEKPQQ
;
A
#
# COMPACT_ATOMS: atom_id res chain seq x y z
N MET A 1 8.32 64.59 48.95
CA MET A 1 6.91 64.25 49.31
C MET A 1 6.12 64.07 48.07
N SER A 2 5.26 63.15 48.08
CA SER A 2 4.26 62.76 47.12
C SER A 2 4.62 61.56 46.24
N LYS A 3 4.06 60.47 46.66
CA LYS A 3 3.87 59.17 46.06
C LYS A 3 3.01 59.28 44.79
N LYS A 4 3.49 58.89 43.71
CA LYS A 4 2.71 58.27 42.60
C LYS A 4 3.67 57.39 41.80
N ALA A 5 4.00 56.32 42.42
CA ALA A 5 4.57 55.15 41.72
C ALA A 5 3.43 54.33 41.19
N ILE A 6 3.72 53.69 40.05
CA ILE A 6 3.33 52.34 39.74
C ILE A 6 1.87 52.14 39.31
N TRP A 7 1.68 51.91 38.02
CA TRP A 7 0.93 50.84 37.45
C TRP A 7 1.16 50.86 35.93
N ALA A 8 2.33 50.37 35.51
CA ALA A 8 2.51 49.90 34.16
C ALA A 8 2.62 48.36 34.22
N LEU A 9 1.48 47.72 34.43
CA LEU A 9 1.38 46.26 34.27
C LEU A 9 1.41 45.97 32.78
N ALA A 10 2.56 45.49 32.34
CA ALA A 10 2.72 44.89 31.02
C ALA A 10 1.81 43.67 30.90
N VAL A 11 0.72 43.83 30.17
CA VAL A 11 -0.02 42.71 29.61
C VAL A 11 0.84 42.17 28.45
N VAL A 12 1.78 41.30 28.79
CA VAL A 12 2.37 40.38 27.80
C VAL A 12 1.28 39.37 27.50
N ALA A 13 0.42 39.71 26.54
CA ALA A 13 -0.43 38.75 25.89
C ALA A 13 0.50 37.76 25.18
N GLY A 14 0.74 36.62 25.82
CA GLY A 14 1.39 35.50 25.21
C GLY A 14 0.57 35.07 24.02
N LEU A 15 0.92 35.56 22.82
CA LEU A 15 0.59 34.86 21.58
C LEU A 15 1.34 33.55 21.64
N VAL A 16 0.69 32.52 22.18
CA VAL A 16 1.03 31.14 21.90
C VAL A 16 0.75 30.96 20.41
N LEU A 17 1.77 31.22 19.60
CA LEU A 17 1.83 30.68 18.25
C LEU A 17 1.74 29.17 18.44
N ALA A 18 0.51 28.66 18.35
CA ALA A 18 0.30 27.25 18.10
C ALA A 18 0.99 26.97 16.76
N ALA A 19 2.28 26.63 16.84
CA ALA A 19 2.93 25.98 15.71
C ALA A 19 1.99 24.85 15.32
N PRO A 20 1.59 24.72 14.04
CA PRO A 20 0.82 23.58 13.64
C PRO A 20 1.66 22.36 14.07
N VAL A 21 1.13 21.62 15.04
CA VAL A 21 1.65 20.31 15.36
C VAL A 21 1.53 19.58 14.04
N ALA A 22 2.67 19.39 13.36
CA ALA A 22 2.71 18.60 12.16
C ALA A 22 2.11 17.25 12.56
N VAL A 23 0.87 17.02 12.16
CA VAL A 23 0.20 15.74 12.38
C VAL A 23 1.09 14.74 11.70
N ARG A 24 1.82 13.96 12.47
CA ARG A 24 2.61 12.86 11.96
C ARG A 24 1.61 11.85 11.44
N ALA A 25 1.40 11.88 10.14
CA ALA A 25 0.70 10.78 9.48
C ALA A 25 1.39 9.47 9.88
N GLN A 26 0.60 8.42 10.10
CA GLN A 26 1.05 7.11 10.59
C GLN A 26 2.41 6.69 10.02
N GLY A 27 3.46 6.75 10.86
CA GLY A 27 4.82 6.31 10.58
C GLY A 27 5.58 7.14 9.53
N ASP A 28 6.85 7.38 9.79
CA ASP A 28 7.75 8.06 8.86
C ASP A 28 8.30 7.11 7.79
N TYR A 29 8.18 5.78 8.00
CA TYR A 29 8.74 4.76 7.14
C TYR A 29 7.68 3.80 6.60
N LEU A 30 7.97 3.27 5.42
CA LEU A 30 7.31 2.11 4.82
C LEU A 30 8.33 0.98 4.79
N ASP A 31 8.01 -0.09 5.49
CA ASP A 31 8.76 -1.35 5.49
C ASP A 31 8.05 -2.28 4.48
N GLU A 32 8.72 -2.55 3.37
CA GLU A 32 8.14 -3.29 2.26
C GLU A 32 8.92 -4.57 1.97
N TYR A 33 8.21 -5.69 1.98
CA TYR A 33 8.71 -6.99 1.55
C TYR A 33 8.08 -7.37 0.23
N ILE A 34 8.89 -7.53 -0.81
CA ILE A 34 8.48 -7.84 -2.17
C ILE A 34 8.95 -9.25 -2.50
N VAL A 35 8.03 -10.09 -2.96
CA VAL A 35 8.33 -11.47 -3.33
C VAL A 35 7.85 -11.78 -4.73
N LYS A 36 8.66 -12.49 -5.49
CA LYS A 36 8.28 -13.15 -6.72
C LYS A 36 8.07 -14.63 -6.43
N VAL A 37 6.89 -15.13 -6.74
CA VAL A 37 6.46 -16.49 -6.45
C VAL A 37 6.68 -17.38 -7.68
N LYS A 38 7.18 -18.60 -7.48
CA LYS A 38 7.28 -19.60 -8.52
C LYS A 38 5.90 -19.86 -9.11
N PRO A 39 5.71 -19.86 -10.44
CA PRO A 39 4.38 -19.98 -11.07
C PRO A 39 3.58 -21.20 -10.60
N GLU A 40 4.25 -22.35 -10.45
CA GLU A 40 3.64 -23.59 -9.99
C GLU A 40 3.31 -23.62 -8.49
N LYS A 41 3.75 -22.60 -7.73
CA LYS A 41 3.59 -22.48 -6.27
C LYS A 41 2.60 -21.39 -5.83
N ILE A 42 1.94 -20.72 -6.75
CA ILE A 42 1.02 -19.61 -6.43
C ILE A 42 -0.10 -20.04 -5.47
N ALA A 43 -0.71 -21.21 -5.70
CA ALA A 43 -1.78 -21.72 -4.85
C ALA A 43 -1.28 -22.04 -3.42
N ASP A 44 -0.12 -22.71 -3.32
CA ASP A 44 0.52 -23.04 -2.04
C ASP A 44 0.89 -21.74 -1.29
N PHE A 45 1.54 -20.80 -1.96
CA PHE A 45 1.90 -19.49 -1.43
C PHE A 45 0.69 -18.74 -0.88
N THR A 46 -0.39 -18.64 -1.67
CA THR A 46 -1.60 -17.95 -1.26
C THR A 46 -2.24 -18.60 -0.04
N ALA A 47 -2.27 -19.94 0.03
CA ALA A 47 -2.79 -20.66 1.18
C ALA A 47 -1.95 -20.40 2.45
N ILE A 48 -0.61 -20.38 2.33
CA ILE A 48 0.30 -20.08 3.43
C ILE A 48 0.14 -18.62 3.87
N ALA A 49 0.11 -17.67 2.93
CA ALA A 49 -0.06 -16.24 3.22
C ALA A 49 -1.36 -15.96 4.01
N LYS A 50 -2.48 -16.61 3.62
CA LYS A 50 -3.75 -16.53 4.36
C LYS A 50 -3.62 -17.07 5.79
N ARG A 51 -2.91 -18.17 5.99
CA ARG A 51 -2.65 -18.71 7.33
C ARG A 51 -1.85 -17.75 8.19
N ILE A 52 -0.79 -17.15 7.64
CA ILE A 52 0.05 -16.16 8.31
C ILE A 52 -0.79 -14.92 8.67
N ALA A 53 -1.57 -14.37 7.74
CA ALA A 53 -2.43 -13.22 7.97
C ALA A 53 -3.47 -13.51 9.08
N ASN A 54 -4.12 -14.68 9.05
CA ASN A 54 -5.10 -15.09 10.06
C ASN A 54 -4.49 -15.22 11.46
N ALA A 55 -3.27 -15.76 11.56
CA ALA A 55 -2.55 -15.86 12.84
C ALA A 55 -2.29 -14.45 13.42
N ASN A 56 -1.77 -13.54 12.59
CA ASN A 56 -1.46 -12.18 13.02
C ASN A 56 -2.73 -11.38 13.38
N ARG A 57 -3.84 -11.53 12.65
CA ARG A 57 -5.13 -10.94 13.03
C ARG A 57 -5.62 -11.43 14.38
N ARG A 58 -5.58 -12.77 14.60
CA ARG A 58 -6.12 -13.40 15.80
C ARG A 58 -5.31 -13.07 17.06
N PHE A 59 -4.00 -12.93 16.95
CA PHE A 59 -3.10 -12.78 18.10
C PHE A 59 -2.43 -11.41 18.17
N ASN A 60 -3.00 -10.40 17.52
CA ASN A 60 -2.50 -9.01 17.49
C ASN A 60 -1.01 -8.93 17.10
N GLY A 61 -0.64 -9.67 16.05
CA GLY A 61 0.69 -9.63 15.48
C GLY A 61 0.94 -8.36 14.66
N ASP A 62 1.97 -8.40 13.82
CA ASP A 62 2.33 -7.27 12.97
C ASP A 62 1.21 -6.89 11.98
N ARG A 63 1.23 -5.65 11.50
CA ARG A 63 0.22 -5.07 10.61
C ARG A 63 0.83 -4.77 9.25
N TRP A 64 0.16 -5.20 8.18
CA TRP A 64 0.55 -4.94 6.79
C TRP A 64 -0.63 -4.92 5.84
N ILE A 65 -0.41 -4.29 4.70
CA ILE A 65 -1.28 -4.39 3.52
C ILE A 65 -0.53 -5.22 2.49
N ALA A 66 -1.18 -6.27 1.99
CA ALA A 66 -0.68 -7.11 0.92
C ALA A 66 -1.24 -6.63 -0.42
N MET A 67 -0.41 -6.68 -1.44
CA MET A 67 -0.73 -6.27 -2.80
C MET A 67 -0.24 -7.33 -3.78
N GLU A 68 -0.93 -7.48 -4.89
CA GLU A 68 -0.56 -8.36 -5.99
C GLU A 68 -0.46 -7.55 -7.28
N THR A 69 0.54 -7.82 -8.10
CA THR A 69 0.78 -7.12 -9.37
C THR A 69 -0.34 -7.41 -10.37
N MET A 70 -0.94 -6.33 -10.90
CA MET A 70 -1.85 -6.38 -12.05
C MET A 70 -1.11 -6.10 -13.36
N TYR A 71 -0.26 -5.07 -13.35
CA TYR A 71 0.57 -4.66 -14.49
C TYR A 71 1.99 -4.42 -13.99
N GLY A 72 2.95 -5.14 -14.54
CA GLY A 72 4.35 -5.18 -14.14
C GLY A 72 4.88 -6.61 -14.16
N GLU A 73 5.81 -6.92 -13.28
CA GLU A 73 6.35 -8.28 -13.15
C GLU A 73 5.30 -9.23 -12.56
N GLY A 74 4.90 -10.24 -13.33
CA GLY A 74 3.88 -11.22 -12.93
C GLY A 74 4.31 -12.06 -11.72
N ASN A 75 3.32 -12.61 -11.01
CA ASN A 75 3.50 -13.44 -9.80
C ASN A 75 4.24 -12.71 -8.66
N THR A 76 4.22 -11.38 -8.68
CA THR A 76 4.88 -10.55 -7.67
C THR A 76 3.86 -10.02 -6.67
N TYR A 77 4.17 -10.18 -5.40
CA TYR A 77 3.40 -9.71 -4.26
C TYR A 77 4.25 -8.74 -3.45
N ALA A 78 3.62 -7.71 -2.89
CA ALA A 78 4.25 -6.79 -1.96
C ALA A 78 3.46 -6.74 -0.65
N PHE A 79 4.17 -6.73 0.46
CA PHE A 79 3.63 -6.60 1.82
C PHE A 79 4.21 -5.33 2.41
N VAL A 80 3.36 -4.34 2.68
CA VAL A 80 3.77 -3.01 3.12
C VAL A 80 3.24 -2.73 4.51
N SER A 81 4.14 -2.38 5.40
CA SER A 81 3.86 -1.96 6.77
C SER A 81 4.30 -0.52 6.99
N THR A 82 3.66 0.18 7.90
CA THR A 82 4.11 1.49 8.36
C THR A 82 4.89 1.34 9.64
N ARG A 83 6.03 2.06 9.76
CA ARG A 83 6.89 2.07 10.94
C ARG A 83 7.15 3.49 11.39
N GLN A 84 7.24 3.71 12.70
CA GLN A 84 7.58 5.01 13.25
C GLN A 84 9.09 5.28 13.13
N ASP A 85 9.89 4.27 13.44
CA ASP A 85 11.34 4.30 13.46
C ASP A 85 11.92 2.89 13.26
N TYR A 86 13.24 2.74 13.35
CA TYR A 86 13.92 1.45 13.21
C TYR A 86 13.59 0.48 14.36
N ALA A 87 13.37 0.98 15.58
CA ALA A 87 13.01 0.14 16.72
C ALA A 87 11.62 -0.50 16.53
N ASP A 88 10.73 0.16 15.80
CA ASP A 88 9.41 -0.37 15.46
C ASP A 88 9.51 -1.53 14.47
N VAL A 89 10.57 -1.61 13.65
CA VAL A 89 10.86 -2.76 12.77
C VAL A 89 11.18 -4.00 13.61
N ASP A 90 12.06 -3.87 14.62
CA ASP A 90 12.41 -4.97 15.51
C ASP A 90 11.18 -5.49 16.26
N LYS A 91 10.40 -4.56 16.82
CA LYS A 91 9.16 -4.88 17.53
C LYS A 91 8.13 -5.59 16.63
N ALA A 92 8.03 -5.18 15.38
CA ALA A 92 7.11 -5.79 14.42
C ALA A 92 7.46 -7.25 14.14
N ASN A 93 8.77 -7.55 13.99
CA ASN A 93 9.24 -8.92 13.81
C ASN A 93 8.89 -9.80 15.02
N ASP A 94 9.10 -9.31 16.24
CA ASP A 94 8.76 -10.01 17.47
C ASP A 94 7.24 -10.28 17.57
N LEU A 95 6.42 -9.29 17.21
CA LEU A 95 4.97 -9.44 17.20
C LEU A 95 4.51 -10.48 16.17
N PHE A 96 5.10 -10.45 14.97
CA PHE A 96 4.83 -11.41 13.91
C PHE A 96 5.12 -12.84 14.34
N MET A 97 6.34 -13.09 14.84
CA MET A 97 6.76 -14.42 15.30
C MET A 97 5.95 -14.91 16.50
N THR A 98 5.66 -14.01 17.45
CA THR A 98 4.82 -14.32 18.61
C THR A 98 3.41 -14.75 18.19
N ALA A 99 2.81 -14.08 17.22
CA ALA A 99 1.48 -14.42 16.71
C ALA A 99 1.45 -15.79 16.02
N LEU A 100 2.47 -16.11 15.20
CA LEU A 100 2.59 -17.42 14.55
C LEU A 100 2.78 -18.55 15.58
N ASN A 101 3.67 -18.34 16.56
CA ASN A 101 3.93 -19.33 17.61
C ASN A 101 2.69 -19.58 18.48
N LYS A 102 1.90 -18.54 18.81
CA LYS A 102 0.65 -18.69 19.52
C LYS A 102 -0.41 -19.42 18.72
N ALA A 103 -0.46 -19.21 17.40
CA ALA A 103 -1.44 -19.82 16.53
C ALA A 103 -1.17 -21.32 16.28
N TYR A 104 0.07 -21.70 16.10
CA TYR A 104 0.44 -23.00 15.56
C TYR A 104 1.41 -23.80 16.43
N GLY A 105 2.06 -23.19 17.41
CA GLY A 105 3.24 -23.74 18.12
C GLY A 105 4.51 -23.54 17.29
N LYS A 106 5.67 -23.60 17.97
CA LYS A 106 6.97 -23.25 17.37
C LYS A 106 7.31 -24.10 16.14
N GLU A 107 7.22 -25.42 16.25
CA GLU A 107 7.61 -26.33 15.15
C GLU A 107 6.74 -26.13 13.90
N ALA A 108 5.41 -25.97 14.08
CA ALA A 108 4.51 -25.75 12.96
C ALA A 108 4.67 -24.33 12.37
N ALA A 109 5.00 -23.33 13.18
CA ALA A 109 5.32 -21.98 12.72
C ALA A 109 6.60 -21.99 11.86
N ASP A 110 7.66 -22.66 12.33
CA ASP A 110 8.91 -22.80 11.60
C ASP A 110 8.68 -23.54 10.25
N LYS A 111 7.84 -24.58 10.25
CA LYS A 111 7.46 -25.30 9.03
C LYS A 111 6.69 -24.41 8.05
N ILE A 112 5.77 -23.57 8.53
CA ILE A 112 5.03 -22.61 7.70
C ILE A 112 5.99 -21.64 7.00
N LEU A 113 6.98 -21.10 7.70
CA LEU A 113 7.97 -20.20 7.14
C LEU A 113 8.92 -20.91 6.16
N GLN A 114 9.27 -22.16 6.42
CA GLN A 114 10.03 -22.97 5.47
C GLN A 114 9.24 -23.21 4.17
N ASP A 115 7.95 -23.59 4.29
CA ASP A 115 7.07 -23.81 3.15
C ASP A 115 6.83 -22.50 2.36
N TRP A 116 6.73 -21.36 3.06
CA TRP A 116 6.72 -20.03 2.46
C TRP A 116 7.96 -19.80 1.58
N ASN A 117 9.15 -20.01 2.15
CA ASN A 117 10.42 -19.82 1.43
C ASN A 117 10.53 -20.74 0.20
N ASN A 118 10.00 -21.96 0.27
CA ASN A 118 9.99 -22.90 -0.84
C ASN A 118 9.13 -22.44 -2.03
N CYS A 119 8.15 -21.57 -1.80
CA CYS A 119 7.31 -20.98 -2.85
C CYS A 119 7.98 -19.81 -3.58
N ILE A 120 8.99 -19.20 -2.99
CA ILE A 120 9.59 -17.95 -3.48
C ILE A 120 10.68 -18.25 -4.51
N GLU A 121 10.63 -17.54 -5.64
CA GLU A 121 11.68 -17.47 -6.67
C GLU A 121 12.76 -16.47 -6.26
N SER A 122 12.33 -15.26 -5.87
CA SER A 122 13.21 -14.19 -5.39
C SER A 122 12.46 -13.28 -4.42
N SER A 123 13.20 -12.57 -3.58
CA SER A 123 12.62 -11.56 -2.70
C SER A 123 13.59 -10.41 -2.46
N ARG A 124 13.02 -9.25 -2.09
CA ARG A 124 13.78 -8.11 -1.58
C ARG A 124 12.99 -7.39 -0.51
N THR A 125 13.70 -6.73 0.38
CA THR A 125 13.12 -5.86 1.41
C THR A 125 13.65 -4.45 1.22
N GLU A 126 12.76 -3.48 1.34
CA GLU A 126 13.10 -2.06 1.24
C GLU A 126 12.52 -1.31 2.41
N LEU A 127 13.34 -0.46 3.04
CA LEU A 127 12.85 0.55 3.98
C LEU A 127 12.82 1.88 3.25
N ARG A 128 11.64 2.51 3.20
CA ARG A 128 11.42 3.77 2.49
C ARG A 128 10.99 4.84 3.48
N ARG A 129 11.64 6.00 3.43
CA ARG A 129 11.18 7.18 4.18
C ARG A 129 10.11 7.90 3.39
N ARG A 130 9.01 8.25 4.04
CA ARG A 130 7.97 9.09 3.44
C ARG A 130 8.47 10.51 3.25
N ARG A 131 8.20 11.09 2.07
CA ARG A 131 8.62 12.44 1.69
C ARG A 131 7.37 13.30 1.51
N TRP A 132 6.75 13.67 2.63
CA TRP A 132 5.57 14.55 2.65
C TRP A 132 5.87 15.93 2.08
N ASP A 133 7.11 16.38 2.21
CA ASP A 133 7.62 17.61 1.62
C ASP A 133 7.57 17.60 0.09
N LEU A 134 7.63 16.43 -0.55
CA LEU A 134 7.58 16.22 -2.00
C LEU A 134 6.22 15.69 -2.48
N SER A 135 5.36 15.22 -1.58
CA SER A 135 4.05 14.67 -1.90
C SER A 135 3.05 15.77 -2.26
N ARG A 136 2.14 15.47 -3.20
CA ARG A 136 1.13 16.42 -3.71
C ARG A 136 -0.24 16.10 -3.14
N LYS A 137 -1.03 17.14 -2.78
CA LYS A 137 -2.37 16.96 -2.20
C LYS A 137 -2.35 15.89 -1.11
N ALA A 138 -1.33 15.97 -0.26
CA ALA A 138 -1.17 15.06 0.87
C ALA A 138 -2.40 15.11 1.78
N PRO A 139 -2.79 14.00 2.42
CA PRO A 139 -3.84 13.99 3.41
C PRO A 139 -3.56 15.04 4.51
N ALA A 140 -4.60 15.78 4.90
CA ALA A 140 -4.45 16.88 5.86
C ALA A 140 -4.10 16.38 7.28
N ASP A 141 -4.54 15.18 7.60
CA ASP A 141 -4.37 14.53 8.89
C ASP A 141 -4.36 13.01 8.78
N GLU A 142 -4.19 12.33 9.91
CA GLU A 142 -4.18 10.89 10.00
C GLU A 142 -5.53 10.27 9.57
N ALA A 143 -6.66 10.88 9.94
CA ALA A 143 -7.97 10.36 9.59
C ALA A 143 -8.19 10.39 8.07
N ALA A 144 -7.76 11.46 7.40
CA ALA A 144 -7.80 11.56 5.93
C ALA A 144 -6.86 10.53 5.27
N TYR A 145 -5.70 10.26 5.86
CA TYR A 145 -4.79 9.22 5.38
C TYR A 145 -5.40 7.81 5.54
N VAL A 146 -5.92 7.51 6.72
CA VAL A 146 -6.59 6.23 7.01
C VAL A 146 -7.77 6.00 6.05
N LYS A 147 -8.57 7.04 5.80
CA LYS A 147 -9.67 6.98 4.83
C LYS A 147 -9.14 6.70 3.42
N LEU A 148 -8.12 7.42 2.96
CA LEU A 148 -7.52 7.22 1.64
C LEU A 148 -7.05 5.77 1.47
N VAL A 149 -6.31 5.23 2.43
CA VAL A 149 -5.81 3.85 2.38
C VAL A 149 -6.95 2.84 2.46
N GLY A 150 -7.91 3.05 3.36
CA GLY A 150 -9.05 2.16 3.57
C GLY A 150 -9.98 2.03 2.36
N GLU A 151 -10.14 3.10 1.59
CA GLU A 151 -10.94 3.14 0.36
C GLU A 151 -10.16 2.66 -0.88
N THR A 152 -8.84 2.49 -0.78
CA THR A 152 -8.00 2.07 -1.90
C THR A 152 -8.25 0.62 -2.27
N ARG A 153 -8.27 0.35 -3.59
CA ARG A 153 -8.34 -1.01 -4.17
C ARG A 153 -7.18 -1.28 -5.10
N VAL A 154 -6.69 -0.22 -5.75
CA VAL A 154 -5.58 -0.28 -6.69
C VAL A 154 -4.58 0.82 -6.41
N LEU A 155 -3.32 0.52 -6.62
CA LEU A 155 -2.20 1.42 -6.41
C LEU A 155 -1.32 1.40 -7.65
N ARG A 156 -0.97 2.58 -8.18
CA ARG A 156 0.10 2.71 -9.16
C ARG A 156 1.31 3.32 -8.48
N THR A 157 2.45 2.68 -8.60
CA THR A 157 3.72 3.20 -8.11
C THR A 157 4.74 3.21 -9.23
N THR A 158 5.54 4.28 -9.30
CA THR A 158 6.66 4.42 -10.22
C THR A 158 7.93 4.52 -9.41
N ALA A 159 8.81 3.53 -9.54
CA ALA A 159 10.17 3.59 -9.04
C ALA A 159 11.00 4.46 -10.01
N VAL A 160 11.62 5.50 -9.50
CA VAL A 160 12.47 6.44 -10.27
C VAL A 160 13.88 6.36 -9.72
N HIS A 161 14.81 5.91 -10.56
CA HIS A 161 16.23 5.79 -10.23
C HIS A 161 16.95 7.09 -10.59
N VAL A 162 17.46 7.78 -9.58
CA VAL A 162 18.14 9.07 -9.74
C VAL A 162 19.65 8.86 -9.95
N ARG A 163 20.22 9.56 -10.93
CA ARG A 163 21.66 9.53 -11.19
C ARG A 163 22.43 10.09 -10.00
N SER A 164 23.60 9.52 -9.73
CA SER A 164 24.51 10.04 -8.71
C SER A 164 24.83 11.51 -8.95
N GLY A 165 24.79 12.31 -7.89
CA GLY A 165 25.03 13.77 -7.94
C GLY A 165 23.79 14.61 -8.22
N HIS A 166 22.65 14.04 -8.65
CA HIS A 166 21.43 14.77 -9.02
C HIS A 166 20.28 14.63 -8.03
N ILE A 167 20.53 14.18 -6.80
CA ILE A 167 19.46 14.01 -5.81
C ILE A 167 18.76 15.34 -5.49
N ALA A 168 19.55 16.38 -5.21
CA ALA A 168 19.02 17.70 -4.88
C ALA A 168 18.26 18.33 -6.07
N ASP A 169 18.77 18.14 -7.30
CA ASP A 169 18.12 18.62 -8.52
C ASP A 169 16.78 17.92 -8.75
N PHE A 170 16.73 16.60 -8.54
CA PHE A 170 15.50 15.82 -8.64
C PHE A 170 14.48 16.20 -7.55
N GLU A 171 14.92 16.43 -6.32
CA GLU A 171 14.04 16.94 -5.25
C GLU A 171 13.49 18.33 -5.58
N ALA A 172 14.30 19.21 -6.16
CA ALA A 172 13.84 20.53 -6.60
C ALA A 172 12.78 20.40 -7.71
N LEU A 173 12.99 19.51 -8.68
CA LEU A 173 12.00 19.19 -9.73
C LEU A 173 10.68 18.69 -9.13
N LEU A 174 10.72 17.78 -8.13
CA LEU A 174 9.51 17.27 -7.47
C LEU A 174 8.79 18.39 -6.70
N LYS A 175 9.51 19.34 -6.10
CA LYS A 175 8.91 20.50 -5.43
C LYS A 175 8.21 21.43 -6.42
N GLU A 176 8.82 21.69 -7.58
CA GLU A 176 8.20 22.50 -8.65
C GLU A 176 6.89 21.83 -9.12
N VAL A 177 6.91 20.52 -9.39
CA VAL A 177 5.71 19.76 -9.78
C VAL A 177 4.65 19.79 -8.68
N LYS A 178 5.05 19.70 -7.39
CA LYS A 178 4.15 19.82 -6.25
C LYS A 178 3.48 21.19 -6.23
N GLU A 179 4.25 22.27 -6.28
CA GLU A 179 3.74 23.65 -6.24
C GLU A 179 2.73 23.91 -7.37
N ALA A 180 3.03 23.45 -8.57
CA ALA A 180 2.11 23.57 -9.69
C ALA A 180 0.82 22.76 -9.46
N ALA A 181 0.94 21.52 -8.96
CA ALA A 181 -0.21 20.67 -8.65
C ALA A 181 -1.07 21.23 -7.51
N GLU A 182 -0.47 21.84 -6.48
CA GLU A 182 -1.22 22.45 -5.38
C GLU A 182 -2.07 23.66 -5.84
N LYS A 183 -1.62 24.38 -6.88
CA LYS A 183 -2.35 25.49 -7.51
C LYS A 183 -3.42 25.00 -8.49
N SER A 184 -3.35 23.77 -8.94
CA SER A 184 -4.31 23.21 -9.90
C SER A 184 -5.62 22.81 -9.21
N ALA A 185 -6.69 22.68 -10.00
CA ALA A 185 -7.99 22.16 -9.55
C ALA A 185 -7.97 20.64 -9.25
N ASN A 186 -6.87 19.96 -9.55
CA ASN A 186 -6.72 18.54 -9.26
C ASN A 186 -6.64 18.30 -7.74
N THR A 187 -7.47 17.41 -7.24
CA THR A 187 -7.54 17.04 -5.81
C THR A 187 -6.87 15.71 -5.49
N GLN A 188 -6.27 15.06 -6.49
CA GLN A 188 -5.76 13.70 -6.32
C GLN A 188 -4.42 13.67 -5.59
N THR A 189 -4.37 12.88 -4.53
CA THR A 189 -3.15 12.63 -3.78
C THR A 189 -2.15 11.82 -4.60
N VAL A 190 -0.89 12.28 -4.59
CA VAL A 190 0.29 11.54 -5.04
C VAL A 190 1.34 11.59 -3.95
N MET A 191 1.68 10.44 -3.42
CA MET A 191 2.65 10.30 -2.35
C MET A 191 4.04 10.01 -2.90
N VAL A 192 5.05 10.56 -2.26
CA VAL A 192 6.45 10.30 -2.58
C VAL A 192 7.11 9.63 -1.37
N SER A 193 7.89 8.60 -1.63
CA SER A 193 8.80 7.99 -0.67
C SER A 193 10.18 7.79 -1.29
N GLN A 194 11.20 7.74 -0.44
CA GLN A 194 12.59 7.55 -0.86
C GLN A 194 13.15 6.32 -0.15
N VAL A 195 13.79 5.44 -0.89
CA VAL A 195 14.45 4.28 -0.30
C VAL A 195 15.64 4.76 0.53
N VAL A 196 15.70 4.30 1.76
CA VAL A 196 16.81 4.54 2.68
C VAL A 196 17.66 3.29 2.84
N GLU A 197 17.05 2.09 2.74
CA GLU A 197 17.73 0.80 2.80
C GLU A 197 17.16 -0.17 1.76
N GLY A 198 17.96 -1.09 1.25
CA GLY A 198 17.52 -2.24 0.44
C GLY A 198 17.72 -2.13 -1.07
N THR A 199 18.16 -0.97 -1.60
CA THR A 199 18.46 -0.80 -3.04
C THR A 199 19.84 -0.24 -3.31
N LYS A 200 20.30 -0.40 -4.56
CA LYS A 200 21.53 0.26 -5.03
C LYS A 200 21.18 1.65 -5.55
N GLY A 201 21.95 2.66 -5.16
CA GLY A 201 21.75 4.05 -5.57
C GLY A 201 20.52 4.69 -4.91
N THR A 202 20.07 5.81 -5.47
CA THR A 202 18.93 6.55 -4.92
C THR A 202 17.67 6.29 -5.74
N THR A 203 16.65 5.78 -5.07
CA THR A 203 15.34 5.48 -5.68
C THR A 203 14.24 6.23 -4.95
N PHE A 204 13.40 6.93 -5.71
CA PHE A 204 12.15 7.50 -5.24
C PHE A 204 10.97 6.71 -5.79
N TYR A 205 9.93 6.57 -4.99
CA TYR A 205 8.66 5.99 -5.41
C TYR A 205 7.59 7.08 -5.46
N ILE A 206 6.93 7.20 -6.60
CA ILE A 206 5.82 8.12 -6.82
C ILE A 206 4.55 7.28 -6.89
N THR A 207 3.70 7.40 -5.87
CA THR A 207 2.59 6.47 -5.62
C THR A 207 1.25 7.17 -5.64
N SER A 208 0.30 6.60 -6.38
CA SER A 208 -1.10 7.03 -6.46
C SER A 208 -2.03 5.90 -6.04
N LEU A 209 -2.92 6.17 -5.07
CA LEU A 209 -3.93 5.24 -4.56
C LEU A 209 -5.30 5.57 -5.15
N ARG A 210 -6.04 4.56 -5.61
CA ARG A 210 -7.37 4.73 -6.20
C ARG A 210 -8.32 3.62 -5.76
N SER A 211 -9.62 3.93 -5.76
CA SER A 211 -10.67 2.95 -5.49
C SER A 211 -10.96 2.04 -6.69
N SER A 212 -10.46 2.38 -7.89
CA SER A 212 -10.60 1.56 -9.10
C SER A 212 -9.58 2.00 -10.16
N LEU A 213 -9.37 1.17 -11.20
CA LEU A 213 -8.53 1.53 -12.36
C LEU A 213 -9.03 2.78 -13.08
N ALA A 214 -10.35 2.96 -13.21
CA ALA A 214 -10.95 4.15 -13.81
C ALA A 214 -10.56 5.45 -13.07
N GLY A 215 -10.15 5.36 -11.80
CA GLY A 215 -9.64 6.50 -11.06
C GLY A 215 -8.34 7.08 -11.66
N PHE A 216 -7.60 6.30 -12.44
CA PHE A 216 -6.38 6.78 -13.11
C PHE A 216 -6.67 7.58 -14.39
N ASP A 217 -7.83 7.41 -15.03
CA ASP A 217 -8.21 8.15 -16.23
C ASP A 217 -8.37 9.66 -15.95
N LYS A 218 -8.64 10.00 -14.68
CA LYS A 218 -8.78 11.39 -14.21
C LYS A 218 -7.47 12.03 -13.77
N ASN A 219 -6.34 11.32 -13.88
CA ASN A 219 -5.04 11.87 -13.52
C ASN A 219 -4.62 12.92 -14.55
N PRO A 220 -4.34 14.16 -14.15
CA PRO A 220 -3.77 15.13 -15.06
C PRO A 220 -2.37 14.68 -15.47
N SER A 221 -2.00 14.91 -16.72
CA SER A 221 -0.64 14.71 -17.19
C SER A 221 0.31 15.74 -16.57
N ALA A 222 1.62 15.49 -16.62
CA ALA A 222 2.60 16.48 -16.22
C ALA A 222 2.47 17.78 -17.03
N ARG A 223 2.06 17.68 -18.30
CA ARG A 223 1.78 18.84 -19.16
C ARG A 223 0.59 19.67 -18.65
N ASP A 224 -0.49 19.00 -18.23
CA ASP A 224 -1.67 19.70 -17.69
C ASP A 224 -1.36 20.44 -16.39
N ILE A 225 -0.44 19.88 -15.59
CA ILE A 225 -0.02 20.47 -14.31
C ILE A 225 0.96 21.63 -14.52
N LEU A 226 1.96 21.45 -15.40
CA LEU A 226 3.09 22.38 -15.56
C LEU A 226 2.91 23.39 -16.71
N GLY A 227 1.93 23.18 -17.60
CA GLY A 227 1.82 23.90 -18.85
C GLY A 227 2.91 23.49 -19.86
N GLU A 228 2.87 24.05 -21.06
CA GLU A 228 3.77 23.67 -22.16
C GLU A 228 5.24 23.93 -21.83
N GLU A 229 5.58 25.10 -21.29
CA GLU A 229 6.96 25.47 -21.01
C GLU A 229 7.52 24.68 -19.81
N GLY A 230 6.77 24.60 -18.72
CA GLY A 230 7.15 23.78 -17.56
C GLY A 230 7.30 22.30 -17.91
N TYR A 231 6.46 21.78 -18.81
CA TYR A 231 6.56 20.40 -19.28
C TYR A 231 7.84 20.15 -20.10
N LYS A 232 8.27 21.08 -20.96
CA LYS A 232 9.54 20.97 -21.68
C LYS A 232 10.72 20.93 -20.71
N ASN A 233 10.72 21.79 -19.70
CA ASN A 233 11.76 21.81 -18.67
C ASN A 233 11.76 20.50 -17.87
N TYR A 234 10.58 19.99 -17.50
CA TYR A 234 10.42 18.69 -16.83
C TYR A 234 11.01 17.53 -17.66
N LEU A 235 10.75 17.47 -18.96
CA LEU A 235 11.31 16.43 -19.83
C LEU A 235 12.84 16.50 -19.92
N LYS A 236 13.40 17.71 -20.04
CA LYS A 236 14.85 17.93 -20.05
C LYS A 236 15.48 17.48 -18.72
N ALA A 237 14.92 17.92 -17.61
CA ALA A 237 15.36 17.55 -16.27
C ALA A 237 15.30 16.04 -16.02
N ASN A 238 14.21 15.39 -16.45
CA ASN A 238 14.10 13.93 -16.35
C ASN A 238 15.20 13.21 -17.16
N ALA A 239 15.48 13.64 -18.37
CA ALA A 239 16.54 13.04 -19.20
C ALA A 239 17.92 13.19 -18.55
N GLU A 240 18.16 14.27 -17.82
CA GLU A 240 19.42 14.56 -17.16
C GLU A 240 19.55 13.82 -15.81
N PHE A 241 18.52 13.87 -14.95
CA PHE A 241 18.61 13.42 -13.56
C PHE A 241 18.20 11.96 -13.36
N VAL A 242 17.40 11.38 -14.26
CA VAL A 242 16.84 10.04 -14.12
C VAL A 242 17.62 9.04 -14.97
N SER A 243 18.05 7.93 -14.36
CA SER A 243 18.71 6.82 -15.06
C SER A 243 17.73 5.74 -15.54
N GLY A 244 16.54 5.68 -14.93
CA GLY A 244 15.48 4.73 -15.28
C GLY A 244 14.24 4.94 -14.44
N ALA A 245 13.09 4.47 -14.95
CA ALA A 245 11.84 4.48 -14.21
C ALA A 245 11.01 3.25 -14.58
N GLU A 246 10.40 2.63 -13.57
CA GLU A 246 9.53 1.46 -13.72
C GLU A 246 8.19 1.74 -13.07
N SER A 247 7.10 1.50 -13.79
CA SER A 247 5.75 1.71 -13.26
C SER A 247 5.02 0.39 -13.10
N THR A 248 4.46 0.17 -11.92
CA THR A 248 3.70 -1.04 -11.57
C THR A 248 2.33 -0.65 -11.04
N ILE A 249 1.30 -1.42 -11.41
CA ILE A 249 -0.02 -1.34 -10.82
C ILE A 249 -0.26 -2.60 -10.01
N PHE A 250 -0.63 -2.41 -8.75
CA PHE A 250 -1.03 -3.46 -7.83
C PHE A 250 -2.52 -3.35 -7.51
N HIS A 251 -3.15 -4.46 -7.19
CA HIS A 251 -4.40 -4.47 -6.45
C HIS A 251 -4.16 -4.90 -4.99
N PHE A 252 -4.97 -4.37 -4.07
CA PHE A 252 -4.91 -4.76 -2.67
C PHE A 252 -5.55 -6.12 -2.47
N SER A 253 -4.88 -6.99 -1.72
CA SER A 253 -5.36 -8.32 -1.36
C SER A 253 -5.78 -8.36 0.11
N PRO A 254 -7.08 -8.20 0.42
CA PRO A 254 -7.54 -8.17 1.82
C PRO A 254 -7.34 -9.52 2.53
N GLU A 255 -7.41 -10.63 1.80
CA GLU A 255 -7.24 -11.96 2.38
C GLU A 255 -5.79 -12.23 2.86
N LEU A 256 -4.82 -11.61 2.20
CA LEU A 256 -3.40 -11.72 2.53
C LEU A 256 -2.91 -10.61 3.46
N SER A 257 -3.75 -9.62 3.75
CA SER A 257 -3.42 -8.45 4.58
C SER A 257 -3.78 -8.68 6.04
N ASN A 258 -3.06 -8.02 6.94
CA ASN A 258 -3.45 -7.74 8.33
C ASN A 258 -3.42 -6.23 8.55
N PRO A 259 -4.38 -5.46 7.97
CA PRO A 259 -4.33 -4.01 8.02
C PRO A 259 -4.50 -3.48 9.46
N PRO A 260 -4.05 -2.23 9.75
CA PRO A 260 -4.44 -1.52 10.94
C PRO A 260 -5.97 -1.50 11.11
N GLU A 261 -6.45 -1.56 12.34
CA GLU A 261 -7.89 -1.71 12.63
C GLU A 261 -8.71 -0.52 12.11
N GLU A 262 -8.16 0.69 12.22
CA GLU A 262 -8.76 1.92 11.71
C GLU A 262 -8.91 1.91 10.19
N VAL A 263 -7.93 1.38 9.44
CA VAL A 263 -7.99 1.19 8.00
C VAL A 263 -9.06 0.17 7.64
N ALA A 264 -9.11 -0.96 8.36
CA ALA A 264 -10.10 -2.01 8.13
C ALA A 264 -11.54 -1.53 8.37
N LYS A 265 -11.76 -0.63 9.33
CA LYS A 265 -13.09 -0.06 9.64
C LYS A 265 -13.64 0.83 8.53
N VAL A 266 -12.79 1.48 7.73
CA VAL A 266 -13.23 2.37 6.64
C VAL A 266 -14.06 1.63 5.58
N ALA A 267 -13.69 0.37 5.28
CA ALA A 267 -14.39 -0.47 4.31
C ALA A 267 -14.38 -1.94 4.77
N ALA A 268 -15.12 -2.20 5.85
CA ALA A 268 -15.12 -3.50 6.53
C ALA A 268 -15.48 -4.68 5.61
N ASP A 269 -16.40 -4.49 4.68
CA ASP A 269 -16.80 -5.54 3.73
C ASP A 269 -15.67 -5.95 2.78
N PHE A 270 -14.73 -5.05 2.51
CA PHE A 270 -13.55 -5.36 1.71
C PHE A 270 -12.43 -5.97 2.57
N TRP A 271 -12.08 -5.32 3.68
CA TRP A 271 -10.92 -5.72 4.49
C TRP A 271 -11.16 -6.95 5.37
N GLN A 272 -12.43 -7.24 5.67
CA GLN A 272 -12.86 -8.39 6.47
C GLN A 272 -13.92 -9.18 5.69
N PRO A 273 -13.56 -9.74 4.52
CA PRO A 273 -14.52 -10.50 3.73
C PRO A 273 -15.05 -11.64 4.61
N LYS A 274 -16.38 -11.67 4.77
CA LYS A 274 -17.06 -12.77 5.48
C LYS A 274 -16.66 -14.06 4.79
N ALA A 275 -16.20 -15.05 5.56
CA ALA A 275 -15.98 -16.38 5.02
C ALA A 275 -17.24 -16.76 4.24
N ILE A 276 -17.09 -17.06 2.95
CA ILE A 276 -18.18 -17.62 2.17
C ILE A 276 -18.44 -18.97 2.85
N THR A 277 -19.40 -18.97 3.78
CA THR A 277 -19.95 -20.23 4.26
C THR A 277 -20.53 -20.88 3.03
N ALA A 278 -19.94 -22.00 2.62
CA ALA A 278 -20.49 -22.86 1.58
C ALA A 278 -21.87 -23.33 2.05
N SER A 279 -22.86 -22.45 1.93
CA SER A 279 -24.26 -22.77 2.15
C SER A 279 -24.92 -22.90 0.80
N ALA A 280 -25.04 -24.10 0.41
CA ALA A 280 -26.16 -24.81 -0.16
C ALA A 280 -25.59 -25.95 -0.99
N LYS A 281 -25.62 -27.16 -0.44
CA LYS A 281 -25.72 -28.34 -1.28
C LYS A 281 -26.78 -28.03 -2.35
N PRO A 282 -26.48 -28.21 -3.64
CA PRO A 282 -27.53 -28.14 -4.66
C PRO A 282 -28.59 -29.14 -4.24
N LYS A 283 -29.82 -28.68 -4.03
CA LYS A 283 -30.98 -29.52 -3.83
C LYS A 283 -31.05 -30.37 -5.08
N ALA A 284 -30.74 -31.66 -4.96
CA ALA A 284 -30.85 -32.60 -6.04
C ALA A 284 -32.27 -32.51 -6.61
N ALA A 285 -32.38 -31.95 -7.81
CA ALA A 285 -33.60 -32.00 -8.57
C ALA A 285 -33.87 -33.49 -8.85
N ALA A 286 -34.91 -34.01 -8.22
CA ALA A 286 -35.41 -35.34 -8.48
C ALA A 286 -35.74 -35.44 -9.97
N ALA A 287 -34.87 -36.09 -10.74
CA ALA A 287 -35.15 -36.47 -12.12
C ALA A 287 -36.29 -37.52 -12.08
N LYS A 288 -37.49 -37.11 -12.47
CA LYS A 288 -38.56 -38.03 -12.84
C LYS A 288 -38.03 -38.88 -14.02
N ALA A 289 -37.77 -40.15 -13.73
CA ALA A 289 -37.55 -41.15 -14.78
C ALA A 289 -38.81 -41.21 -15.64
N ALA A 290 -38.72 -40.76 -16.86
CA ALA A 290 -39.71 -41.04 -17.88
C ALA A 290 -39.48 -42.48 -18.36
N GLU A 291 -40.44 -43.36 -18.07
CA GLU A 291 -40.55 -44.74 -18.50
C GLU A 291 -40.74 -44.78 -20.02
N VAL A 292 -39.70 -45.16 -20.76
CA VAL A 292 -39.80 -45.39 -22.21
C VAL A 292 -40.20 -46.87 -22.41
N LYS A 293 -41.44 -47.12 -22.86
CA LYS A 293 -41.91 -48.42 -23.33
C LYS A 293 -41.15 -48.82 -24.59
N PRO A 294 -40.72 -50.09 -24.70
CA PRO A 294 -40.11 -50.57 -25.92
C PRO A 294 -41.18 -50.86 -26.98
N THR A 295 -41.08 -50.23 -28.14
CA THR A 295 -41.85 -50.55 -29.34
C THR A 295 -41.20 -51.73 -30.05
N ALA A 296 -41.95 -52.80 -30.17
CA ALA A 296 -41.57 -54.00 -30.90
C ALA A 296 -41.55 -53.71 -32.41
N GLU A 297 -40.41 -53.93 -33.03
CA GLU A 297 -40.24 -53.88 -34.48
C GLU A 297 -40.45 -55.32 -35.08
N LYS A 298 -41.40 -55.39 -36.00
CA LYS A 298 -41.66 -56.65 -36.79
C LYS A 298 -40.66 -56.78 -37.94
N PRO A 299 -40.17 -57.95 -38.25
CA PRO A 299 -39.32 -58.18 -39.43
C PRO A 299 -40.14 -58.15 -40.68
N GLN A 300 -39.67 -57.44 -41.72
CA GLN A 300 -40.08 -57.66 -43.12
C GLN A 300 -39.05 -58.43 -43.86
N GLN A 301 -39.62 -59.35 -44.70
CA GLN A 301 -38.97 -60.28 -45.63
C GLN A 301 -38.12 -59.54 -46.66
#